data_d555d872644021e92951cdbf77423ae1
#
_entry.id   d555d872644021e92951cdbf77423ae1
#
_cell.length_a   1.000
_cell.length_b   1.000
_cell.length_c   1.000
_cell.angle_alpha   90.00
_cell.angle_beta   90.00
_cell.angle_gamma   90.00
#
_symmetry.space_group_name_H-M   'P 1'
#
loop_
_entity.id
_entity.type
_entity.pdbx_description
1 polymer ?
#
loop_
_entity_poly.entity_id
_entity_poly.type
_entity_poly.pdbx_seq_one_letter_code
_entity_poly.pdbx_strand_id
1 'polypeptide(L)'
;MKKNFTVKDCTRENFEKSLNILKDAQKALKDKEEELGQNWANSGYSDEVYKENQKILNSYHDAIIEAQRNIVPYVGLKCSIKAYTDSYACVITKVITPNKVEVMHLEYDTIDFYGCEYEIHDKVDKNMPAEVYSRRKSGEWYTFGQDIKDYPCRLRLNSTHHHIDPGF
;
A
#
# COMPACT_ATOMS: atom_id res chain seq x y z
N MET A 1 -18.00 1.80 12.97
CA MET A 1 -17.60 3.07 13.62
C MET A 1 -16.29 3.53 13.02
N LYS A 2 -16.23 4.71 12.40
CA LYS A 2 -14.94 5.29 11.94
C LYS A 2 -14.10 5.64 13.16
N LYS A 3 -12.96 4.95 13.34
CA LYS A 3 -11.98 5.35 14.35
C LYS A 3 -11.31 6.66 13.87
N ASN A 4 -11.49 7.73 14.63
CA ASN A 4 -10.77 8.98 14.36
C ASN A 4 -9.37 8.87 15.01
N PHE A 5 -8.39 8.43 14.24
CA PHE A 5 -7.00 8.42 14.66
C PHE A 5 -6.44 9.84 14.72
N THR A 6 -5.60 10.10 15.70
CA THR A 6 -4.79 11.31 15.85
C THR A 6 -3.32 11.01 15.54
N VAL A 7 -2.48 12.05 15.44
CA VAL A 7 -1.02 11.84 15.24
C VAL A 7 -0.40 11.06 16.41
N LYS A 8 -0.95 11.15 17.62
CA LYS A 8 -0.48 10.38 18.79
C LYS A 8 -0.70 8.87 18.64
N ASP A 9 -1.67 8.47 17.83
CA ASP A 9 -1.97 7.06 17.56
C ASP A 9 -1.04 6.48 16.47
N CYS A 10 -0.22 7.32 15.81
CA CYS A 10 0.68 6.94 14.73
C CYS A 10 1.96 6.32 15.31
N THR A 11 1.85 5.13 15.88
CA THR A 11 2.93 4.35 16.50
C THR A 11 3.16 3.06 15.73
N ARG A 12 4.35 2.47 15.89
CA ARG A 12 4.69 1.17 15.30
C ARG A 12 3.72 0.07 15.74
N GLU A 13 3.37 0.03 17.02
CA GLU A 13 2.43 -0.96 17.57
C GLU A 13 1.05 -0.87 16.90
N ASN A 14 0.50 0.34 16.75
CA ASN A 14 -0.78 0.55 16.10
C ASN A 14 -0.72 0.25 14.59
N PHE A 15 0.42 0.53 13.94
CA PHE A 15 0.67 0.13 12.57
C PHE A 15 0.63 -1.41 12.42
N GLU A 16 1.36 -2.14 13.26
CA GLU A 16 1.39 -3.61 13.22
C GLU A 16 0.00 -4.22 13.46
N LYS A 17 -0.77 -3.66 14.42
CA LYS A 17 -2.17 -4.06 14.65
C LYS A 17 -3.05 -3.82 13.40
N SER A 18 -2.94 -2.64 12.80
CA SER A 18 -3.74 -2.31 11.59
C SER A 18 -3.33 -3.14 10.38
N LEU A 19 -2.05 -3.46 10.24
CA LEU A 19 -1.53 -4.33 9.18
C LEU A 19 -2.05 -5.76 9.32
N ASN A 20 -2.14 -6.29 10.54
CA ASN A 20 -2.67 -7.62 10.79
C ASN A 20 -4.17 -7.69 10.41
N ILE A 21 -4.96 -6.68 10.75
CA ILE A 21 -6.36 -6.60 10.32
C ILE A 21 -6.48 -6.64 8.79
N LEU A 22 -5.59 -5.94 8.07
CA LEU A 22 -5.57 -5.97 6.61
C LEU A 22 -5.21 -7.37 6.08
N LYS A 23 -4.19 -8.01 6.65
CA LYS A 23 -3.79 -9.37 6.26
C LYS A 23 -4.92 -10.39 6.49
N ASP A 24 -5.62 -10.29 7.61
CA ASP A 24 -6.74 -11.17 7.93
C ASP A 24 -7.90 -10.97 6.94
N ALA A 25 -8.22 -9.71 6.56
CA ALA A 25 -9.22 -9.42 5.56
C ALA A 25 -8.84 -9.96 4.16
N GLN A 26 -7.56 -9.82 3.76
CA GLN A 26 -7.05 -10.37 2.50
C GLN A 26 -7.09 -11.89 2.48
N LYS A 27 -6.74 -12.55 3.59
CA LYS A 27 -6.84 -14.00 3.72
C LYS A 27 -8.28 -14.46 3.61
N ALA A 28 -9.21 -13.80 4.31
CA ALA A 28 -10.62 -14.14 4.27
C ALA A 28 -11.20 -14.03 2.85
N LEU A 29 -10.80 -13.03 2.05
CA LEU A 29 -11.17 -12.94 0.64
C LEU A 29 -10.66 -14.16 -0.14
N LYS A 30 -9.38 -14.48 -0.01
CA LYS A 30 -8.76 -15.61 -0.72
C LYS A 30 -9.43 -16.94 -0.38
N ASP A 31 -9.65 -17.21 0.91
CA ASP A 31 -10.32 -18.41 1.37
C ASP A 31 -11.75 -18.50 0.78
N LYS A 32 -12.44 -17.36 0.66
CA LYS A 32 -13.79 -17.29 0.06
C LYS A 32 -13.79 -17.48 -1.44
N GLU A 33 -12.82 -16.93 -2.17
CA GLU A 33 -12.63 -17.16 -3.60
C GLU A 33 -12.39 -18.64 -3.91
N GLU A 34 -11.57 -19.33 -3.10
CA GLU A 34 -11.33 -20.76 -3.23
C GLU A 34 -12.61 -21.58 -2.98
N GLU A 35 -13.37 -21.28 -1.92
CA GLU A 35 -14.65 -21.91 -1.61
C GLU A 35 -15.66 -21.78 -2.76
N LEU A 36 -15.81 -20.54 -3.29
CA LEU A 36 -16.74 -20.28 -4.38
C LEU A 36 -16.30 -20.94 -5.69
N GLY A 37 -14.98 -20.99 -5.95
CA GLY A 37 -14.41 -21.68 -7.10
C GLY A 37 -14.72 -23.20 -7.07
N GLN A 38 -14.61 -23.85 -5.90
CA GLN A 38 -14.96 -25.25 -5.73
C GLN A 38 -16.47 -25.50 -5.93
N ASN A 39 -17.32 -24.59 -5.45
CA ASN A 39 -18.77 -24.69 -5.63
C ASN A 39 -19.16 -24.55 -7.12
N TRP A 40 -18.49 -23.71 -7.89
CA TRP A 40 -18.72 -23.58 -9.33
C TRP A 40 -18.35 -24.85 -10.11
N ALA A 41 -17.22 -25.49 -9.75
CA ALA A 41 -16.82 -26.76 -10.36
C ALA A 41 -17.85 -27.87 -10.16
N ASN A 42 -18.58 -27.83 -9.02
CA ASN A 42 -19.54 -28.86 -8.65
C ASN A 42 -20.98 -28.60 -9.10
N SER A 43 -21.42 -27.33 -9.20
CA SER A 43 -22.83 -26.96 -9.44
C SER A 43 -23.15 -26.43 -10.84
N GLY A 44 -22.12 -26.21 -11.67
CA GLY A 44 -22.29 -25.59 -12.97
C GLY A 44 -22.48 -24.06 -12.89
N TYR A 45 -22.33 -23.40 -14.06
CA TYR A 45 -22.44 -21.95 -14.19
C TYR A 45 -23.89 -21.52 -14.42
N SER A 46 -24.43 -20.61 -13.59
CA SER A 46 -25.62 -19.85 -13.90
C SER A 46 -25.38 -18.36 -13.62
N ASP A 47 -26.06 -17.49 -14.35
CA ASP A 47 -25.93 -16.03 -14.18
C ASP A 47 -26.39 -15.56 -12.78
N GLU A 48 -27.33 -16.26 -12.17
CA GLU A 48 -27.84 -15.96 -10.86
C GLU A 48 -26.82 -16.26 -9.76
N VAL A 49 -26.21 -17.45 -9.83
CA VAL A 49 -25.13 -17.87 -8.92
C VAL A 49 -23.92 -16.92 -9.07
N TYR A 50 -23.58 -16.54 -10.30
CA TYR A 50 -22.50 -15.57 -10.54
C TYR A 50 -22.78 -14.23 -9.84
N LYS A 51 -23.98 -13.66 -10.03
CA LYS A 51 -24.37 -12.38 -9.41
C LYS A 51 -24.36 -12.44 -7.88
N GLU A 52 -24.78 -13.55 -7.30
CA GLU A 52 -24.77 -13.73 -5.85
C GLU A 52 -23.35 -13.84 -5.32
N ASN A 53 -22.48 -14.62 -5.97
CA ASN A 53 -21.08 -14.73 -5.62
C ASN A 53 -20.35 -13.37 -5.72
N GLN A 54 -20.65 -12.57 -6.74
CA GLN A 54 -20.08 -11.21 -6.86
C GLN A 54 -20.51 -10.31 -5.70
N LYS A 55 -21.74 -10.40 -5.22
CA LYS A 55 -22.18 -9.64 -4.02
C LYS A 55 -21.42 -10.06 -2.77
N ILE A 56 -21.19 -11.37 -2.62
CA ILE A 56 -20.41 -11.90 -1.50
C ILE A 56 -18.97 -11.38 -1.59
N LEU A 57 -18.28 -11.53 -2.72
CA LEU A 57 -16.91 -11.07 -2.91
C LEU A 57 -16.77 -9.56 -2.71
N ASN A 58 -17.73 -8.76 -3.17
CA ASN A 58 -17.75 -7.31 -2.96
C ASN A 58 -17.72 -6.94 -1.47
N SER A 59 -18.40 -7.70 -0.60
CA SER A 59 -18.36 -7.45 0.84
C SER A 59 -16.97 -7.65 1.45
N TYR A 60 -16.20 -8.61 0.95
CA TYR A 60 -14.81 -8.84 1.37
C TYR A 60 -13.87 -7.76 0.81
N HIS A 61 -14.07 -7.31 -0.44
CA HIS A 61 -13.35 -6.17 -0.99
C HIS A 61 -13.60 -4.89 -0.20
N ASP A 62 -14.83 -4.62 0.21
CA ASP A 62 -15.17 -3.49 1.07
C ASP A 62 -14.46 -3.57 2.44
N ALA A 63 -14.36 -4.76 3.01
CA ALA A 63 -13.62 -4.98 4.26
C ALA A 63 -12.11 -4.70 4.09
N ILE A 64 -11.51 -5.11 2.97
CA ILE A 64 -10.10 -4.79 2.65
C ILE A 64 -9.90 -3.28 2.49
N ILE A 65 -10.77 -2.59 1.75
CA ILE A 65 -10.71 -1.14 1.58
C ILE A 65 -10.82 -0.43 2.94
N GLU A 66 -11.72 -0.87 3.80
CA GLU A 66 -11.86 -0.29 5.13
C GLU A 66 -10.62 -0.56 6.00
N ALA A 67 -10.04 -1.77 5.95
CA ALA A 67 -8.80 -2.09 6.64
C ALA A 67 -7.63 -1.23 6.12
N GLN A 68 -7.50 -1.02 4.80
CA GLN A 68 -6.49 -0.14 4.21
C GLN A 68 -6.65 1.33 4.67
N ARG A 69 -7.88 1.81 4.77
CA ARG A 69 -8.19 3.16 5.30
C ARG A 69 -7.82 3.34 6.76
N ASN A 70 -7.72 2.26 7.51
CA ASN A 70 -7.43 2.27 8.94
C ASN A 70 -5.95 1.95 9.25
N ILE A 71 -5.09 1.76 8.25
CA ILE A 71 -3.64 1.63 8.48
C ILE A 71 -3.10 2.93 9.07
N VAL A 72 -2.36 2.81 10.18
CA VAL A 72 -1.81 3.95 10.92
C VAL A 72 -0.31 4.05 10.63
N PRO A 73 0.17 5.03 9.83
CA PRO A 73 1.60 5.19 9.56
C PRO A 73 2.35 5.69 10.80
N TYR A 74 3.67 5.48 10.86
CA TYR A 74 4.53 6.01 11.92
C TYR A 74 5.86 6.51 11.35
N VAL A 75 6.55 7.40 12.08
CA VAL A 75 7.87 7.91 11.71
C VAL A 75 8.91 6.78 11.78
N GLY A 76 9.71 6.63 10.73
CA GLY A 76 10.66 5.54 10.57
C GLY A 76 10.09 4.32 9.82
N LEU A 77 8.81 4.31 9.46
CA LEU A 77 8.25 3.25 8.62
C LEU A 77 8.87 3.31 7.23
N LYS A 78 9.51 2.20 6.84
CA LYS A 78 10.02 2.03 5.48
C LYS A 78 8.88 1.89 4.49
N CYS A 79 9.06 2.48 3.33
CA CYS A 79 8.07 2.49 2.26
C CYS A 79 8.77 2.55 0.89
N SER A 80 8.02 2.43 -0.18
CA SER A 80 8.53 2.66 -1.52
C SER A 80 7.60 3.57 -2.32
N ILE A 81 8.19 4.48 -3.09
CA ILE A 81 7.48 5.30 -4.07
C ILE A 81 7.46 4.53 -5.38
N LYS A 82 6.27 4.31 -5.94
CA LYS A 82 6.09 3.72 -7.27
C LYS A 82 5.79 4.82 -8.28
N ALA A 83 6.70 4.99 -9.25
CA ALA A 83 6.59 5.93 -10.35
C ALA A 83 6.72 5.16 -11.66
N TYR A 84 5.62 4.98 -12.42
CA TYR A 84 5.58 4.18 -13.65
C TYR A 84 6.20 2.77 -13.44
N THR A 85 7.32 2.51 -14.12
CA THR A 85 8.11 1.27 -14.02
C THR A 85 9.01 1.27 -12.79
N ASP A 86 9.45 2.45 -12.35
CA ASP A 86 10.41 2.62 -11.26
C ASP A 86 9.80 2.50 -9.88
N SER A 87 10.62 2.12 -8.93
CA SER A 87 10.29 2.10 -7.50
C SER A 87 11.49 2.59 -6.70
N TYR A 88 11.27 3.50 -5.76
CA TYR A 88 12.32 4.11 -4.94
C TYR A 88 12.09 3.79 -3.47
N ALA A 89 13.08 3.20 -2.81
CA ALA A 89 13.04 2.98 -1.37
C ALA A 89 13.06 4.31 -0.61
N CYS A 90 12.20 4.44 0.37
CA CYS A 90 12.06 5.65 1.17
C CYS A 90 11.64 5.34 2.61
N VAL A 91 11.61 6.37 3.45
CA VAL A 91 11.19 6.27 4.85
C VAL A 91 10.27 7.43 5.20
N ILE A 92 9.28 7.20 6.06
CA ILE A 92 8.44 8.26 6.61
C ILE A 92 9.26 9.06 7.61
N THR A 93 9.50 10.33 7.32
CA THR A 93 10.23 11.26 8.18
C THR A 93 9.31 12.05 9.10
N LYS A 94 8.04 12.23 8.69
CA LYS A 94 7.04 12.96 9.48
C LYS A 94 5.64 12.45 9.21
N VAL A 95 4.86 12.28 10.27
CA VAL A 95 3.41 12.10 10.18
C VAL A 95 2.73 13.45 10.41
N ILE A 96 2.21 14.04 9.35
CA ILE A 96 1.53 15.35 9.39
C ILE A 96 0.11 15.17 9.96
N THR A 97 -0.59 14.15 9.46
CA THR A 97 -1.86 13.65 9.98
C THR A 97 -1.89 12.13 9.77
N PRO A 98 -2.82 11.37 10.37
CA PRO A 98 -2.95 9.93 10.10
C PRO A 98 -3.20 9.59 8.61
N ASN A 99 -3.57 10.58 7.81
CA ASN A 99 -3.83 10.46 6.36
C ASN A 99 -2.85 11.26 5.50
N LYS A 100 -1.79 11.82 6.09
CA LYS A 100 -0.81 12.64 5.37
C LYS A 100 0.57 12.48 5.99
N VAL A 101 1.53 12.08 5.19
CA VAL A 101 2.91 11.83 5.61
C VAL A 101 3.90 12.56 4.72
N GLU A 102 5.06 12.86 5.28
CA GLU A 102 6.25 13.28 4.56
C GLU A 102 7.23 12.12 4.51
N VAL A 103 7.82 11.89 3.35
CA VAL A 103 8.79 10.83 3.12
C VAL A 103 10.06 11.40 2.51
N MET A 104 11.19 10.72 2.74
CA MET A 104 12.45 11.00 2.08
C MET A 104 13.02 9.71 1.50
N HIS A 105 13.71 9.83 0.37
CA HIS A 105 14.40 8.73 -0.27
C HIS A 105 15.51 8.19 0.64
N LEU A 106 15.79 6.90 0.54
CA LEU A 106 16.95 6.26 1.16
C LEU A 106 18.11 6.29 0.19
N GLU A 107 19.34 6.45 0.70
CA GLU A 107 20.55 6.27 -0.08
C GLU A 107 20.64 4.82 -0.57
N TYR A 108 21.22 4.62 -1.75
CA TYR A 108 21.46 3.28 -2.30
C TYR A 108 22.73 3.26 -3.14
N ASP A 109 23.35 2.10 -3.23
CA ASP A 109 24.41 1.79 -4.18
C ASP A 109 23.89 0.88 -5.28
N THR A 110 24.27 1.14 -6.51
CA THR A 110 23.95 0.28 -7.65
C THR A 110 25.00 -0.83 -7.73
N ILE A 111 24.58 -2.08 -7.54
CA ILE A 111 25.43 -3.27 -7.67
C ILE A 111 25.45 -3.72 -9.13
N ASP A 112 24.27 -3.92 -9.72
CA ASP A 112 24.10 -4.22 -11.15
C ASP A 112 22.91 -3.43 -11.69
N PHE A 113 23.19 -2.46 -12.57
CA PHE A 113 22.15 -1.62 -13.16
C PHE A 113 21.23 -2.41 -14.10
N TYR A 114 21.80 -3.27 -14.94
CA TYR A 114 21.00 -4.07 -15.88
C TYR A 114 20.26 -5.24 -15.22
N GLY A 115 20.83 -5.81 -14.16
CA GLY A 115 20.18 -6.79 -13.30
C GLY A 115 19.22 -6.17 -12.28
N CYS A 116 19.15 -4.84 -12.21
CA CYS A 116 18.32 -4.09 -11.24
C CYS A 116 18.63 -4.46 -9.78
N GLU A 117 19.91 -4.68 -9.47
CA GLU A 117 20.37 -5.00 -8.13
C GLU A 117 20.91 -3.74 -7.43
N TYR A 118 20.35 -3.45 -6.24
CA TYR A 118 20.67 -2.27 -5.46
C TYR A 118 20.86 -2.64 -3.98
N GLU A 119 21.85 -2.03 -3.33
CA GLU A 119 22.02 -2.06 -1.89
C GLU A 119 21.38 -0.81 -1.27
N ILE A 120 20.35 -0.98 -0.46
CA ILE A 120 19.60 0.11 0.17
C ILE A 120 20.16 0.36 1.56
N HIS A 121 20.60 1.59 1.82
CA HIS A 121 21.11 2.00 3.13
C HIS A 121 20.01 2.51 4.06
N ASP A 122 20.21 2.34 5.37
CA ASP A 122 19.33 2.91 6.40
C ASP A 122 19.61 4.40 6.65
N LYS A 123 19.90 5.14 5.59
CA LYS A 123 20.26 6.54 5.62
C LYS A 123 19.46 7.33 4.59
N VAL A 124 18.97 8.48 5.01
CA VAL A 124 18.18 9.37 4.14
C VAL A 124 19.11 10.08 3.15
N ASP A 125 18.75 10.05 1.87
CA ASP A 125 19.40 10.86 0.84
C ASP A 125 19.01 12.34 1.00
N LYS A 126 19.96 13.13 1.48
CA LYS A 126 19.80 14.58 1.70
C LYS A 126 19.76 15.40 0.42
N ASN A 127 20.16 14.81 -0.71
CA ASN A 127 20.15 15.49 -2.01
C ASN A 127 18.77 15.44 -2.67
N MET A 128 17.89 14.53 -2.19
CA MET A 128 16.53 14.42 -2.66
C MET A 128 15.58 15.24 -1.78
N PRO A 129 14.63 15.98 -2.38
CA PRO A 129 13.64 16.73 -1.61
C PRO A 129 12.70 15.79 -0.85
N ALA A 130 12.19 16.25 0.28
CA ALA A 130 11.11 15.58 0.96
C ALA A 130 9.82 15.66 0.14
N GLU A 131 9.10 14.56 0.04
CA GLU A 131 7.83 14.47 -0.68
C GLU A 131 6.67 14.24 0.29
N VAL A 132 5.51 14.78 -0.04
CA VAL A 132 4.31 14.65 0.79
C VAL A 132 3.29 13.76 0.08
N TYR A 133 2.80 12.76 0.81
CA TYR A 133 1.78 11.82 0.35
C TYR A 133 0.52 11.91 1.20
N SER A 134 -0.63 11.74 0.56
CA SER A 134 -1.93 11.68 1.24
C SER A 134 -2.70 10.43 0.87
N ARG A 135 -3.42 9.89 1.86
CA ARG A 135 -4.27 8.73 1.67
C ARG A 135 -5.60 9.14 1.04
N ARG A 136 -5.98 8.45 -0.01
CA ARG A 136 -7.25 8.63 -0.71
C ARG A 136 -8.37 7.81 -0.04
N LYS A 137 -9.60 8.02 -0.51
CA LYS A 137 -10.77 7.25 -0.04
C LYS A 137 -10.67 5.74 -0.31
N SER A 138 -9.88 5.34 -1.31
CA SER A 138 -9.57 3.93 -1.59
C SER A 138 -8.67 3.27 -0.54
N GLY A 139 -8.01 4.05 0.33
CA GLY A 139 -6.97 3.58 1.25
C GLY A 139 -5.56 3.69 0.70
N GLU A 140 -5.41 3.97 -0.59
CA GLU A 140 -4.13 4.12 -1.26
C GLU A 140 -3.52 5.51 -1.01
N TRP A 141 -2.19 5.58 -1.09
CA TRP A 141 -1.42 6.80 -0.86
C TRP A 141 -0.87 7.33 -2.17
N TYR A 142 -1.08 8.61 -2.42
CA TYR A 142 -0.62 9.32 -3.62
C TYR A 142 0.04 10.64 -3.27
N THR A 143 0.88 11.14 -4.16
CA THR A 143 1.49 12.47 -4.04
C THR A 143 0.44 13.51 -3.71
N PHE A 144 0.71 14.33 -2.69
CA PHE A 144 -0.23 15.35 -2.24
C PHE A 144 -0.34 16.48 -3.26
N GLY A 145 -1.56 16.89 -3.56
CA GLY A 145 -1.82 18.01 -4.48
C GLY A 145 -1.88 17.65 -5.96
N GLN A 146 -1.60 16.37 -6.33
CA GLN A 146 -1.74 15.90 -7.71
C GLN A 146 -3.09 15.22 -7.95
N ASP A 147 -3.67 15.40 -9.13
CA ASP A 147 -4.86 14.64 -9.56
C ASP A 147 -4.44 13.22 -9.97
N ILE A 148 -5.35 12.25 -9.82
CA ILE A 148 -5.14 10.86 -10.28
C ILE A 148 -4.92 10.81 -11.81
N LYS A 149 -5.51 11.74 -12.55
CA LYS A 149 -5.36 11.86 -14.01
C LYS A 149 -3.94 12.23 -14.44
N ASP A 150 -3.17 12.84 -13.56
CA ASP A 150 -1.79 13.26 -13.83
C ASP A 150 -0.77 12.15 -13.51
N TYR A 151 -1.23 10.91 -13.36
CA TYR A 151 -0.41 9.74 -13.01
C TYR A 151 0.49 9.98 -11.78
N PRO A 152 -0.09 10.37 -10.63
CA PRO A 152 0.70 10.68 -9.44
C PRO A 152 1.43 9.43 -8.94
N CYS A 153 2.62 9.65 -8.38
CA CYS A 153 3.36 8.58 -7.72
C CYS A 153 2.56 8.00 -6.56
N ARG A 154 2.67 6.67 -6.38
CA ARG A 154 2.00 5.94 -5.30
C ARG A 154 3.00 5.58 -4.22
N LEU A 155 2.62 5.77 -2.96
CA LEU A 155 3.41 5.32 -1.82
C LEU A 155 2.90 3.95 -1.33
N ARG A 156 3.80 2.97 -1.26
CA ARG A 156 3.55 1.65 -0.66
C ARG A 156 4.18 1.60 0.71
N LEU A 157 3.37 1.49 1.73
CA LEU A 157 3.83 1.34 3.11
C LEU A 157 4.40 -0.06 3.34
N ASN A 158 5.34 -0.19 4.29
CA ASN A 158 5.99 -1.45 4.66
C ASN A 158 6.65 -2.17 3.47
N SER A 159 7.36 -1.40 2.64
CA SER A 159 8.07 -1.88 1.46
C SER A 159 9.43 -1.19 1.37
N THR A 160 10.47 -1.94 1.01
CA THR A 160 11.81 -1.41 0.69
C THR A 160 12.18 -1.67 -0.77
N HIS A 161 11.16 -1.90 -1.61
CA HIS A 161 11.41 -2.19 -3.01
C HIS A 161 12.05 -1.00 -3.71
N HIS A 162 13.22 -1.22 -4.31
CA HIS A 162 13.93 -0.27 -5.15
C HIS A 162 14.18 -0.94 -6.50
N HIS A 163 13.80 -0.26 -7.58
CA HIS A 163 13.95 -0.75 -8.94
C HIS A 163 13.92 0.43 -9.89
N ILE A 164 14.92 0.54 -10.73
CA ILE A 164 14.97 1.53 -11.80
C ILE A 164 15.02 0.75 -13.12
N ASP A 165 14.09 1.05 -14.02
CA ASP A 165 14.02 0.38 -15.31
C ASP A 165 15.15 0.87 -16.21
N PRO A 166 16.10 0.00 -16.64
CA PRO A 166 17.19 0.40 -17.50
C PRO A 166 16.80 0.66 -18.97
N GLY A 167 15.53 0.44 -19.32
CA GLY A 167 15.01 0.57 -20.68
C GLY A 167 14.53 1.97 -21.07
N PHE A 168 14.63 2.96 -20.17
CA PHE A 168 14.28 4.36 -20.41
C PHE A 168 15.47 5.29 -20.31
#